data_31687ae2d5657fd3707584cf6acf5ee5
#
_entry.id   31687ae2d5657fd3707584cf6acf5ee5
#
_cell.length_a   1.000
_cell.length_b   1.000
_cell.length_c   1.000
_cell.angle_alpha   90.00
_cell.angle_beta   90.00
_cell.angle_gamma   90.00
#
_symmetry.space_group_name_H-M   'P 1'
#
loop_
_entity.id
_entity.type
_entity.pdbx_description
1 polymer ?
#
loop_
_entity_poly.entity_id
_entity_poly.type
_entity_poly.pdbx_seq_one_letter_code
_entity_poly.pdbx_strand_id
1 'polypeptide(L)'
;MALGLNQFIGPLYDELDTFNRESTGFIVGAELDASLAGGSIGQELSAPVGNAGKVVSVVEGVSPNKTDTSSVESTVFKVERSEVVPIMLSGESAQGLRASGNNERVMRTLIQDAYRTLSNRIETYMAEKAVAGASRAVGKAGTTPFGTSADLMDFANLAKVLDENGCPKTERTLVCSGDAMANLRGKQTILTKVNESGSAEFLRTGYTAPVMNFRIFDSQGLDIHAAGAGTGYLLNGDAAAGSRELAIDTGSGLVKAGDTFSIAGDDRIYVVNKDMASGDTVLSIGRPGLKAAAADNAALTFGGAYVPSVGFHKKALVLGTRTIADPDTGDSCDDRTLVTDPVTGITFDVRLYKEYHRSWLEIGIAYGAAVMKPENVVLLLG
;
A
#
# COMPACT_ATOMS: atom_id res chain seq x y z
N MET A 1 -4.56 -24.02 -38.34
CA MET A 1 -3.91 -24.32 -37.05
C MET A 1 -4.72 -23.62 -35.98
N ALA A 2 -5.22 -24.36 -35.01
CA ALA A 2 -5.88 -23.75 -33.84
C ALA A 2 -4.85 -22.90 -33.08
N LEU A 3 -5.19 -21.67 -32.76
CA LEU A 3 -4.40 -20.85 -31.85
C LEU A 3 -4.48 -21.50 -30.46
N GLY A 4 -3.41 -22.12 -30.01
CA GLY A 4 -3.26 -22.61 -28.65
C GLY A 4 -2.30 -21.68 -27.88
N LEU A 5 -2.47 -21.57 -26.57
CA LEU A 5 -1.58 -20.78 -25.68
C LEU A 5 -0.10 -21.18 -25.82
N ASN A 6 0.18 -22.43 -26.20
CA ASN A 6 1.55 -22.91 -26.45
C ASN A 6 2.34 -22.06 -27.44
N GLN A 7 1.67 -21.34 -28.38
CA GLN A 7 2.34 -20.43 -29.31
C GLN A 7 2.71 -19.08 -28.63
N PHE A 8 2.08 -18.76 -27.50
CA PHE A 8 2.28 -17.51 -26.78
C PHE A 8 3.10 -17.67 -25.50
N ILE A 9 3.39 -18.90 -25.04
CA ILE A 9 4.11 -19.13 -23.80
C ILE A 9 5.48 -18.42 -23.80
N GLY A 10 6.27 -18.58 -24.87
CA GLY A 10 7.54 -17.88 -24.98
C GLY A 10 7.38 -16.35 -24.92
N PRO A 11 6.57 -15.74 -25.81
CA PRO A 11 6.25 -14.31 -25.72
C PRO A 11 5.72 -13.85 -24.37
N LEU A 12 4.89 -14.62 -23.68
CA LEU A 12 4.34 -14.24 -22.37
C LEU A 12 5.44 -14.07 -21.30
N TYR A 13 6.41 -14.97 -21.26
CA TYR A 13 7.54 -14.86 -20.31
C TYR A 13 8.56 -13.81 -20.73
N ASP A 14 8.91 -13.74 -22.02
CA ASP A 14 9.84 -12.74 -22.55
C ASP A 14 9.34 -11.32 -22.27
N GLU A 15 8.02 -11.09 -22.40
CA GLU A 15 7.44 -9.77 -22.20
C GLU A 15 7.30 -9.38 -20.72
N LEU A 16 7.15 -10.34 -19.82
CA LEU A 16 7.25 -10.08 -18.37
C LEU A 16 8.62 -9.56 -17.96
N ASP A 17 9.67 -10.00 -18.63
CA ASP A 17 11.04 -9.58 -18.28
C ASP A 17 11.39 -8.21 -18.86
N THR A 18 10.76 -7.81 -19.96
CA THR A 18 11.13 -6.63 -20.76
C THR A 18 10.10 -5.50 -20.75
N PHE A 19 8.91 -5.67 -20.14
CA PHE A 19 7.92 -4.60 -20.18
C PHE A 19 8.34 -3.37 -19.36
N ASN A 20 7.98 -2.20 -19.89
CA ASN A 20 8.23 -0.93 -19.22
C ASN A 20 7.37 -0.83 -17.97
N ARG A 21 7.95 -1.13 -16.81
CA ARG A 21 7.30 -0.97 -15.51
C ARG A 21 7.36 0.49 -15.11
N GLU A 22 6.23 1.00 -14.67
CA GLU A 22 6.28 2.16 -13.81
C GLU A 22 6.92 1.75 -12.48
N SER A 23 7.54 2.70 -11.78
CA SER A 23 8.20 2.39 -10.51
C SER A 23 7.20 1.79 -9.53
N THR A 24 7.46 0.56 -9.10
CA THR A 24 6.66 -0.18 -8.13
C THR A 24 7.41 -0.25 -6.80
N GLY A 25 6.99 0.55 -5.83
CA GLY A 25 7.63 0.62 -4.51
C GLY A 25 6.92 -0.23 -3.47
N PHE A 26 5.59 -0.26 -3.50
CA PHE A 26 4.78 -1.00 -2.52
C PHE A 26 4.83 -2.50 -2.75
N ILE A 27 4.69 -2.96 -4.00
CA ILE A 27 4.72 -4.39 -4.33
C ILE A 27 6.04 -5.03 -3.89
N VAL A 28 7.16 -4.35 -4.16
CA VAL A 28 8.51 -4.84 -3.80
C VAL A 28 8.80 -4.71 -2.30
N GLY A 29 8.24 -3.67 -1.66
CA GLY A 29 8.47 -3.37 -0.25
C GLY A 29 7.62 -4.15 0.74
N ALA A 30 6.44 -4.61 0.33
CA ALA A 30 5.48 -5.32 1.17
C ALA A 30 5.76 -6.83 1.28
N GLU A 31 5.02 -7.49 2.14
CA GLU A 31 5.02 -8.96 2.24
C GLU A 31 3.96 -9.53 1.31
N LEU A 32 4.37 -10.48 0.46
CA LEU A 32 3.45 -11.22 -0.40
C LEU A 32 2.96 -12.46 0.36
N ASP A 33 1.65 -12.58 0.55
CA ASP A 33 1.02 -13.71 1.22
C ASP A 33 0.24 -14.59 0.24
N ALA A 34 0.65 -15.84 0.12
CA ALA A 34 0.00 -16.84 -0.70
C ALA A 34 -1.16 -17.58 0.00
N SER A 35 -1.43 -17.30 1.28
CA SER A 35 -2.48 -17.98 2.05
C SER A 35 -3.90 -17.69 1.57
N LEU A 36 -4.09 -16.62 0.80
CA LEU A 36 -5.36 -16.23 0.18
C LEU A 36 -5.84 -17.14 -0.96
N ALA A 37 -5.04 -18.12 -1.37
CA ALA A 37 -5.34 -18.96 -2.53
C ALA A 37 -6.71 -19.67 -2.46
N GLY A 38 -7.24 -19.93 -1.26
CA GLY A 38 -8.53 -20.62 -1.05
C GLY A 38 -9.73 -19.72 -0.73
N GLY A 39 -9.53 -18.40 -0.60
CA GLY A 39 -10.63 -17.49 -0.22
C GLY A 39 -11.46 -17.01 -1.41
N SER A 40 -12.79 -16.95 -1.29
CA SER A 40 -13.64 -16.28 -2.28
C SER A 40 -13.54 -14.75 -2.16
N ILE A 41 -13.98 -14.03 -3.21
CA ILE A 41 -14.01 -12.55 -3.17
C ILE A 41 -14.93 -12.11 -2.04
N GLY A 42 -14.45 -11.18 -1.20
CA GLY A 42 -15.18 -10.68 -0.05
C GLY A 42 -15.16 -11.59 1.18
N GLN A 43 -14.60 -12.80 1.08
CA GLN A 43 -14.43 -13.66 2.25
C GLN A 43 -13.35 -13.07 3.18
N GLU A 44 -13.72 -12.88 4.44
CA GLU A 44 -12.84 -12.35 5.47
C GLU A 44 -11.99 -13.48 6.07
N LEU A 45 -10.67 -13.33 5.96
CA LEU A 45 -9.71 -14.15 6.65
C LEU A 45 -9.18 -13.37 7.86
N SER A 46 -9.42 -13.89 9.05
CA SER A 46 -8.92 -13.29 10.28
C SER A 46 -7.45 -13.65 10.49
N ALA A 47 -6.56 -12.68 10.39
CA ALA A 47 -5.17 -12.84 10.81
C ALA A 47 -5.02 -12.43 12.27
N PRO A 48 -4.61 -13.32 13.19
CA PRO A 48 -4.44 -12.96 14.58
C PRO A 48 -3.23 -12.04 14.76
N VAL A 49 -3.44 -10.90 15.38
CA VAL A 49 -2.38 -9.94 15.72
C VAL A 49 -2.31 -9.83 17.25
N GLY A 50 -1.16 -10.22 17.81
CA GLY A 50 -0.95 -10.13 19.26
C GLY A 50 -0.86 -8.67 19.73
N ASN A 51 -1.60 -8.33 20.78
CA ASN A 51 -1.42 -7.09 21.51
C ASN A 51 -0.31 -7.23 22.54
N ALA A 52 0.31 -6.10 22.91
CA ALA A 52 1.26 -6.06 24.01
C ALA A 52 0.57 -6.56 25.31
N GLY A 53 1.19 -7.54 25.96
CA GLY A 53 0.66 -8.06 27.23
C GLY A 53 0.68 -7.01 28.33
N LYS A 54 -0.31 -7.02 29.21
CA LYS A 54 -0.30 -6.20 30.42
C LYS A 54 0.65 -6.82 31.46
N VAL A 55 1.49 -6.00 32.04
CA VAL A 55 2.34 -6.39 33.18
C VAL A 55 1.55 -6.23 34.46
N VAL A 56 1.43 -7.29 35.23
CA VAL A 56 0.77 -7.29 36.53
C VAL A 56 1.84 -7.51 37.61
N SER A 57 1.88 -6.65 38.63
CA SER A 57 2.78 -6.82 39.74
C SER A 57 2.35 -8.00 40.62
N VAL A 58 3.29 -8.86 40.94
CA VAL A 58 3.06 -9.98 41.88
C VAL A 58 3.15 -9.47 43.29
N VAL A 59 2.07 -9.65 44.06
CA VAL A 59 2.03 -9.38 45.51
C VAL A 59 1.88 -10.72 46.19
N GLU A 60 2.76 -11.03 47.14
CA GLU A 60 2.71 -12.28 47.90
C GLU A 60 1.36 -12.43 48.61
N GLY A 61 0.74 -13.59 48.45
CA GLY A 61 -0.57 -13.91 49.02
C GLY A 61 -1.78 -13.36 48.26
N VAL A 62 -1.59 -12.61 47.17
CA VAL A 62 -2.68 -12.07 46.33
C VAL A 62 -2.59 -12.65 44.97
N SER A 63 -3.62 -13.37 44.53
CA SER A 63 -3.70 -13.87 43.15
C SER A 63 -3.81 -12.69 42.18
N PRO A 64 -2.97 -12.63 41.11
CA PRO A 64 -3.09 -11.59 40.09
C PRO A 64 -4.48 -11.58 39.48
N ASN A 65 -4.99 -10.40 39.13
CA ASN A 65 -6.29 -10.25 38.52
C ASN A 65 -6.26 -10.92 37.12
N LYS A 66 -6.98 -12.02 36.97
CA LYS A 66 -7.02 -12.83 35.74
C LYS A 66 -7.86 -12.21 34.63
N THR A 67 -8.54 -11.10 34.89
CA THR A 67 -9.28 -10.36 33.86
C THR A 67 -8.38 -9.48 32.99
N ASP A 68 -7.14 -9.21 33.41
CA ASP A 68 -6.14 -8.44 32.68
C ASP A 68 -5.28 -9.35 31.78
N THR A 69 -5.92 -10.16 30.94
CA THR A 69 -5.21 -11.03 29.99
C THR A 69 -4.83 -10.26 28.72
N SER A 70 -3.70 -10.64 28.13
CA SER A 70 -3.37 -10.17 26.77
C SER A 70 -4.45 -10.64 25.79
N SER A 71 -5.04 -9.72 25.06
CA SER A 71 -6.02 -10.05 24.01
C SER A 71 -5.31 -10.26 22.68
N VAL A 72 -5.78 -11.26 21.92
CA VAL A 72 -5.40 -11.42 20.53
C VAL A 72 -6.47 -10.71 19.70
N GLU A 73 -6.09 -9.63 19.05
CA GLU A 73 -6.95 -8.97 18.08
C GLU A 73 -6.81 -9.66 16.72
N SER A 74 -7.85 -9.62 15.92
CA SER A 74 -7.81 -10.09 14.54
C SER A 74 -7.87 -8.92 13.58
N THR A 75 -6.95 -8.89 12.63
CA THR A 75 -7.05 -8.00 11.48
C THR A 75 -7.68 -8.78 10.34
N VAL A 76 -8.68 -8.17 9.72
CA VAL A 76 -9.38 -8.78 8.60
C VAL A 76 -8.58 -8.56 7.33
N PHE A 77 -8.30 -9.65 6.63
CA PHE A 77 -7.67 -9.67 5.34
C PHE A 77 -8.61 -10.34 4.34
N LYS A 78 -8.88 -9.70 3.21
CA LYS A 78 -9.81 -10.23 2.21
C LYS A 78 -9.33 -9.95 0.80
N VAL A 79 -9.70 -10.81 -0.14
CA VAL A 79 -9.61 -10.53 -1.57
C VAL A 79 -10.73 -9.56 -1.93
N GLU A 80 -10.38 -8.35 -2.32
CA GLU A 80 -11.37 -7.31 -2.62
C GLU A 80 -11.62 -7.15 -4.12
N ARG A 81 -10.59 -7.41 -4.93
CA ARG A 81 -10.64 -7.15 -6.37
C ARG A 81 -10.27 -8.40 -7.17
N SER A 82 -10.97 -8.58 -8.29
CA SER A 82 -10.64 -9.54 -9.34
C SER A 82 -10.75 -8.78 -10.64
N GLU A 83 -9.62 -8.58 -11.29
CA GLU A 83 -9.52 -7.72 -12.48
C GLU A 83 -8.82 -8.46 -13.61
N VAL A 84 -9.28 -8.23 -14.84
CA VAL A 84 -8.72 -8.79 -16.04
C VAL A 84 -8.49 -7.70 -17.09
N VAL A 85 -7.48 -7.89 -17.92
CA VAL A 85 -7.27 -7.09 -19.12
C VAL A 85 -7.53 -8.00 -20.34
N PRO A 86 -8.66 -7.81 -21.05
CA PRO A 86 -8.99 -8.59 -22.23
C PRO A 86 -8.27 -8.05 -23.46
N ILE A 87 -7.66 -8.93 -24.23
CA ILE A 87 -7.07 -8.66 -25.54
C ILE A 87 -7.91 -9.39 -26.59
N MET A 88 -8.72 -8.65 -27.34
CA MET A 88 -9.62 -9.21 -28.34
C MET A 88 -8.99 -9.20 -29.72
N LEU A 89 -9.06 -10.33 -30.43
CA LEU A 89 -8.67 -10.49 -31.81
C LEU A 89 -9.85 -10.98 -32.61
N SER A 90 -10.35 -10.15 -33.53
CA SER A 90 -11.30 -10.61 -34.54
C SER A 90 -10.58 -11.40 -35.62
N GLY A 91 -11.30 -12.29 -36.34
CA GLY A 91 -10.73 -13.06 -37.42
C GLY A 91 -10.14 -12.18 -38.54
N GLU A 92 -10.80 -11.07 -38.87
CA GLU A 92 -10.33 -10.09 -39.87
C GLU A 92 -9.07 -9.35 -39.40
N SER A 93 -9.02 -8.92 -38.12
CA SER A 93 -7.84 -8.27 -37.54
C SER A 93 -6.65 -9.25 -37.53
N ALA A 94 -6.87 -10.50 -37.12
CA ALA A 94 -5.85 -11.53 -37.11
C ALA A 94 -5.31 -11.83 -38.53
N GLN A 95 -6.17 -11.84 -39.53
CA GLN A 95 -5.76 -12.02 -40.92
C GLN A 95 -4.95 -10.83 -41.43
N GLY A 96 -5.38 -9.61 -41.16
CA GLY A 96 -4.65 -8.39 -41.49
C GLY A 96 -3.26 -8.32 -40.83
N LEU A 97 -3.17 -8.66 -39.57
CA LEU A 97 -1.89 -8.73 -38.84
C LEU A 97 -0.94 -9.81 -39.39
N ARG A 98 -1.48 -10.99 -39.78
CA ARG A 98 -0.67 -12.05 -40.40
C ARG A 98 -0.18 -11.63 -41.78
N ALA A 99 -1.03 -10.98 -42.58
CA ALA A 99 -0.66 -10.49 -43.91
C ALA A 99 0.44 -9.41 -43.86
N SER A 100 0.46 -8.58 -42.80
CA SER A 100 1.49 -7.56 -42.58
C SER A 100 2.79 -8.09 -41.99
N GLY A 101 2.85 -9.34 -41.54
CA GLY A 101 4.00 -9.93 -40.85
C GLY A 101 4.28 -9.38 -39.42
N ASN A 102 3.40 -8.49 -38.90
CA ASN A 102 3.59 -7.81 -37.61
C ASN A 102 2.81 -8.43 -36.45
N ASN A 103 2.17 -9.57 -36.64
CA ASN A 103 1.28 -10.19 -35.67
C ASN A 103 1.98 -10.42 -34.31
N GLU A 104 3.16 -11.00 -34.34
CA GLU A 104 3.91 -11.31 -33.11
C GLU A 104 4.29 -10.03 -32.32
N ARG A 105 4.78 -9.02 -33.02
CA ARG A 105 5.17 -7.75 -32.41
C ARG A 105 3.99 -7.03 -31.76
N VAL A 106 2.83 -6.97 -32.44
CA VAL A 106 1.63 -6.33 -31.89
C VAL A 106 1.12 -7.09 -30.67
N MET A 107 1.09 -8.43 -30.74
CA MET A 107 0.70 -9.25 -29.59
C MET A 107 1.63 -9.06 -28.39
N ARG A 108 2.94 -9.02 -28.59
CA ARG A 108 3.91 -8.73 -27.54
C ARG A 108 3.60 -7.38 -26.87
N THR A 109 3.40 -6.33 -27.64
CA THR A 109 3.08 -5.00 -27.10
C THR A 109 1.79 -5.02 -26.29
N LEU A 110 0.74 -5.67 -26.77
CA LEU A 110 -0.55 -5.77 -26.04
C LEU A 110 -0.42 -6.55 -24.73
N ILE A 111 0.39 -7.60 -24.71
CA ILE A 111 0.69 -8.38 -23.49
C ILE A 111 1.47 -7.52 -22.49
N GLN A 112 2.49 -6.78 -22.94
CA GLN A 112 3.24 -5.84 -22.10
C GLN A 112 2.33 -4.79 -21.46
N ASP A 113 1.46 -4.17 -22.25
CA ASP A 113 0.54 -3.15 -21.77
C ASP A 113 -0.47 -3.72 -20.75
N ALA A 114 -0.89 -4.98 -20.94
CA ALA A 114 -1.77 -5.66 -19.99
C ALA A 114 -1.08 -5.90 -18.63
N TYR A 115 0.14 -6.41 -18.61
CA TYR A 115 0.92 -6.59 -17.40
C TYR A 115 1.20 -5.26 -16.68
N ARG A 116 1.59 -4.24 -17.45
CA ARG A 116 1.81 -2.89 -16.92
C ARG A 116 0.55 -2.34 -16.26
N THR A 117 -0.59 -2.45 -16.93
CA THR A 117 -1.87 -1.95 -16.42
C THR A 117 -2.26 -2.64 -15.11
N LEU A 118 -2.13 -3.97 -15.02
CA LEU A 118 -2.46 -4.72 -13.81
C LEU A 118 -1.49 -4.39 -12.67
N SER A 119 -0.18 -4.33 -12.94
CA SER A 119 0.81 -4.00 -11.93
C SER A 119 0.60 -2.60 -11.35
N ASN A 120 0.35 -1.60 -12.20
CA ASN A 120 0.05 -0.24 -11.77
C ASN A 120 -1.24 -0.18 -10.95
N ARG A 121 -2.25 -0.96 -11.33
CA ARG A 121 -3.52 -1.02 -10.59
C ARG A 121 -3.35 -1.60 -9.19
N ILE A 122 -2.53 -2.63 -9.04
CA ILE A 122 -2.18 -3.22 -7.74
C ILE A 122 -1.40 -2.21 -6.90
N GLU A 123 -0.42 -1.53 -7.50
CA GLU A 123 0.41 -0.55 -6.81
C GLU A 123 -0.41 0.62 -6.25
N THR A 124 -1.31 1.20 -7.06
CA THR A 124 -2.22 2.27 -6.62
C THR A 124 -3.14 1.79 -5.49
N TYR A 125 -3.70 0.59 -5.63
CA TYR A 125 -4.55 0.01 -4.59
C TYR A 125 -3.81 -0.20 -3.25
N MET A 126 -2.57 -0.67 -3.31
CA MET A 126 -1.73 -0.82 -2.12
C MET A 126 -1.39 0.54 -1.49
N ALA A 127 -1.11 1.56 -2.31
CA ALA A 127 -0.88 2.93 -1.85
C ALA A 127 -2.10 3.48 -1.09
N GLU A 128 -3.31 3.34 -1.65
CA GLU A 128 -4.56 3.73 -0.98
C GLU A 128 -4.72 3.05 0.39
N LYS A 129 -4.48 1.72 0.46
CA LYS A 129 -4.58 0.97 1.71
C LYS A 129 -3.50 1.37 2.73
N ALA A 130 -2.27 1.62 2.28
CA ALA A 130 -1.18 2.05 3.15
C ALA A 130 -1.43 3.45 3.73
N VAL A 131 -1.96 4.38 2.95
CA VAL A 131 -2.33 5.73 3.40
C VAL A 131 -3.45 5.66 4.43
N ALA A 132 -4.55 4.95 4.14
CA ALA A 132 -5.67 4.79 5.05
C ALA A 132 -5.31 4.00 6.33
N GLY A 133 -4.36 3.08 6.25
CA GLY A 133 -3.94 2.23 7.37
C GLY A 133 -2.80 2.78 8.22
N ALA A 134 -2.27 3.97 7.93
CA ALA A 134 -1.17 4.55 8.68
C ALA A 134 -1.58 4.98 10.09
N SER A 135 -0.63 4.99 11.02
CA SER A 135 -0.88 5.38 12.41
C SER A 135 -0.74 6.88 12.63
N ARG A 136 0.35 7.44 12.14
CA ARG A 136 0.71 8.86 12.34
C ARG A 136 1.32 9.43 11.07
N ALA A 137 1.40 10.75 11.01
CA ALA A 137 2.06 11.47 9.94
C ALA A 137 3.15 12.40 10.48
N VAL A 138 4.11 12.73 9.64
CA VAL A 138 5.15 13.73 9.86
C VAL A 138 5.23 14.66 8.64
N GLY A 139 5.79 15.85 8.80
CA GLY A 139 5.86 16.82 7.73
C GLY A 139 4.67 17.77 7.73
N LYS A 140 4.50 18.51 6.67
CA LYS A 140 3.44 19.51 6.51
C LYS A 140 2.82 19.39 5.12
N ALA A 141 1.50 19.28 5.08
CA ALA A 141 0.76 19.26 3.82
C ALA A 141 1.07 20.51 2.97
N GLY A 142 1.29 20.31 1.67
CA GLY A 142 1.66 21.35 0.72
C GLY A 142 3.15 21.75 0.75
N THR A 143 4.00 21.02 1.48
CA THR A 143 5.45 21.24 1.48
C THR A 143 6.15 19.96 1.08
N THR A 144 6.64 19.89 -0.15
CA THR A 144 7.31 18.69 -0.68
C THR A 144 8.49 18.29 0.20
N PRO A 145 8.54 17.03 0.67
CA PRO A 145 9.62 16.52 1.50
C PRO A 145 11.00 16.65 0.87
N PHE A 146 12.03 16.59 1.71
CA PHE A 146 13.44 16.69 1.28
C PHE A 146 13.77 17.99 0.53
N GLY A 147 12.97 19.03 0.73
CA GLY A 147 13.11 20.30 0.03
C GLY A 147 14.29 21.16 0.47
N THR A 148 14.78 21.00 1.71
CA THR A 148 15.91 21.72 2.26
C THR A 148 17.21 20.99 1.94
N SER A 149 18.20 21.71 1.39
CA SER A 149 19.49 21.11 1.03
C SER A 149 20.25 20.66 2.27
N ALA A 150 20.86 19.46 2.19
CA ALA A 150 21.66 18.87 3.25
C ALA A 150 20.90 18.62 4.58
N ASP A 151 19.59 18.45 4.51
CA ASP A 151 18.73 18.19 5.65
C ASP A 151 18.04 16.82 5.53
N LEU A 152 18.39 15.91 6.44
CA LEU A 152 17.79 14.57 6.54
C LEU A 152 16.77 14.48 7.67
N MET A 153 16.24 15.62 8.16
CA MET A 153 15.30 15.64 9.28
C MET A 153 14.02 14.85 8.99
N ASP A 154 13.55 14.84 7.75
CA ASP A 154 12.38 14.06 7.35
C ASP A 154 12.57 12.56 7.59
N PHE A 155 13.77 12.01 7.27
CA PHE A 155 14.10 10.62 7.61
C PHE A 155 14.20 10.39 9.12
N ALA A 156 14.79 11.34 9.84
CA ALA A 156 14.93 11.26 11.29
C ALA A 156 13.56 11.27 11.99
N ASN A 157 12.64 12.11 11.51
CA ASN A 157 11.26 12.19 12.01
C ASN A 157 10.47 10.91 11.73
N LEU A 158 10.58 10.33 10.51
CA LEU A 158 9.99 9.03 10.20
C LEU A 158 10.54 7.93 11.10
N ALA A 159 11.88 7.86 11.25
CA ALA A 159 12.52 6.87 12.12
C ALA A 159 12.08 7.03 13.57
N LYS A 160 11.99 8.27 14.08
CA LYS A 160 11.52 8.59 15.43
C LYS A 160 10.13 8.01 15.68
N VAL A 161 9.18 8.24 14.77
CA VAL A 161 7.80 7.75 14.95
C VAL A 161 7.75 6.22 14.96
N LEU A 162 8.48 5.55 14.05
CA LEU A 162 8.56 4.09 14.02
C LEU A 162 9.24 3.52 15.28
N ASP A 163 10.32 4.16 15.77
CA ASP A 163 11.03 3.74 16.98
C ASP A 163 10.15 3.93 18.23
N GLU A 164 9.40 5.03 18.34
CA GLU A 164 8.41 5.26 19.38
C GLU A 164 7.29 4.21 19.42
N ASN A 165 6.97 3.64 18.27
CA ASN A 165 5.97 2.57 18.14
C ASN A 165 6.56 1.17 18.36
N GLY A 166 7.89 1.06 18.55
CA GLY A 166 8.57 -0.23 18.74
C GLY A 166 8.78 -1.04 17.45
N CYS A 167 8.76 -0.38 16.30
CA CYS A 167 9.00 -1.02 14.99
C CYS A 167 10.46 -1.51 14.89
N PRO A 168 10.72 -2.75 14.44
CA PRO A 168 12.06 -3.23 14.16
C PRO A 168 12.82 -2.30 13.20
N LYS A 169 14.14 -2.18 13.38
CA LYS A 169 14.98 -1.32 12.51
C LYS A 169 15.38 -1.99 11.19
N THR A 170 15.13 -3.28 11.07
CA THR A 170 15.39 -4.05 9.85
C THR A 170 14.20 -3.97 8.90
N GLU A 171 14.41 -4.15 7.61
CA GLU A 171 13.36 -4.25 6.59
C GLU A 171 12.37 -3.08 6.57
N ARG A 172 12.84 -1.88 6.91
CA ARG A 172 12.07 -0.64 6.73
C ARG A 172 12.14 -0.19 5.28
N THR A 173 11.01 0.16 4.73
CA THR A 173 10.87 0.67 3.36
C THR A 173 10.25 2.05 3.41
N LEU A 174 10.76 2.96 2.60
CA LEU A 174 10.16 4.27 2.34
C LEU A 174 9.81 4.34 0.85
N VAL A 175 8.55 4.49 0.55
CA VAL A 175 8.06 4.73 -0.80
C VAL A 175 7.76 6.21 -0.94
N CYS A 176 8.50 6.88 -1.80
CA CYS A 176 8.39 8.31 -2.04
C CYS A 176 7.51 8.62 -3.25
N SER A 177 6.83 9.76 -3.20
CA SER A 177 6.22 10.35 -4.38
C SER A 177 7.29 10.83 -5.36
N GLY A 178 6.93 11.00 -6.63
CA GLY A 178 7.86 11.47 -7.67
C GLY A 178 8.55 12.79 -7.31
N ASP A 179 7.81 13.75 -6.76
CA ASP A 179 8.35 15.05 -6.36
C ASP A 179 9.30 14.97 -5.17
N ALA A 180 8.95 14.13 -4.16
CA ALA A 180 9.83 13.87 -3.03
C ALA A 180 11.14 13.21 -3.47
N MET A 181 11.06 12.25 -4.41
CA MET A 181 12.24 11.58 -4.97
C MET A 181 13.08 12.55 -5.81
N ALA A 182 12.48 13.45 -6.58
CA ALA A 182 13.18 14.48 -7.32
C ALA A 182 13.96 15.43 -6.39
N ASN A 183 13.35 15.87 -5.28
CA ASN A 183 14.03 16.65 -4.26
C ASN A 183 15.16 15.86 -3.58
N LEU A 184 14.94 14.60 -3.25
CA LEU A 184 15.94 13.74 -2.64
C LEU A 184 17.18 13.60 -3.54
N ARG A 185 16.97 13.36 -4.83
CA ARG A 185 18.06 13.23 -5.80
C ARG A 185 18.73 14.56 -6.15
N GLY A 186 17.96 15.64 -6.21
CA GLY A 186 18.45 16.94 -6.68
C GLY A 186 18.97 17.87 -5.59
N LYS A 187 18.38 17.87 -4.40
CA LYS A 187 18.69 18.84 -3.34
C LYS A 187 19.54 18.27 -2.21
N GLN A 188 19.54 16.94 -2.00
CA GLN A 188 20.24 16.34 -0.87
C GLN A 188 21.75 16.16 -1.17
N THR A 189 22.48 17.25 -1.03
CA THR A 189 23.93 17.29 -1.33
C THR A 189 24.77 16.36 -0.49
N ILE A 190 24.33 15.98 0.73
CA ILE A 190 25.05 15.01 1.58
C ILE A 190 25.09 13.64 0.91
N LEU A 191 24.02 13.21 0.25
CA LEU A 191 23.93 11.92 -0.42
C LEU A 191 24.70 11.90 -1.74
N THR A 192 24.92 13.07 -2.37
CA THR A 192 25.64 13.19 -3.65
C THR A 192 27.16 13.32 -3.48
N LYS A 193 27.64 13.75 -2.32
CA LYS A 193 29.08 13.90 -2.07
C LYS A 193 29.74 12.55 -1.78
N VAL A 194 30.64 12.14 -2.63
CA VAL A 194 31.37 10.86 -2.52
C VAL A 194 32.13 10.74 -1.20
N ASN A 195 32.68 11.82 -0.69
CA ASN A 195 33.43 11.83 0.56
C ASN A 195 32.55 11.62 1.81
N GLU A 196 31.26 11.96 1.73
CA GLU A 196 30.30 11.85 2.83
C GLU A 196 29.45 10.58 2.69
N SER A 197 29.08 10.19 1.47
CA SER A 197 28.25 9.01 1.19
C SER A 197 29.06 7.72 0.99
N GLY A 198 30.36 7.83 0.77
CA GLY A 198 31.26 6.68 0.55
C GLY A 198 31.17 6.04 -0.82
N SER A 199 30.28 6.47 -1.72
CA SER A 199 30.08 5.88 -3.04
C SER A 199 29.69 6.93 -4.09
N ALA A 200 30.24 6.78 -5.31
CA ALA A 200 29.83 7.56 -6.48
C ALA A 200 28.65 6.97 -7.24
N GLU A 201 28.11 5.86 -6.77
CA GLU A 201 27.04 5.11 -7.46
C GLU A 201 25.75 5.93 -7.57
N PHE A 202 25.40 6.66 -6.53
CA PHE A 202 24.23 7.55 -6.51
C PHE A 202 24.29 8.60 -7.65
N LEU A 203 25.47 9.22 -7.89
CA LEU A 203 25.65 10.21 -8.96
C LEU A 203 25.54 9.60 -10.36
N ARG A 204 25.89 8.34 -10.53
CA ARG A 204 25.92 7.67 -11.85
C ARG A 204 24.60 7.02 -12.21
N THR A 205 23.96 6.37 -11.25
CA THR A 205 22.78 5.52 -11.48
C THR A 205 21.48 6.12 -10.93
N GLY A 206 21.57 7.14 -10.04
CA GLY A 206 20.44 7.64 -9.28
C GLY A 206 19.92 6.65 -8.22
N TYR A 207 20.61 5.51 -8.06
CA TYR A 207 20.27 4.52 -7.03
C TYR A 207 20.57 5.08 -5.65
N THR A 208 19.57 5.10 -4.79
CA THR A 208 19.72 5.58 -3.41
C THR A 208 19.99 4.38 -2.51
N ALA A 209 21.20 4.31 -1.95
CA ALA A 209 21.52 3.34 -0.90
C ALA A 209 20.58 3.53 0.30
N PRO A 210 20.41 2.51 1.16
CA PRO A 210 19.60 2.65 2.35
C PRO A 210 20.06 3.82 3.23
N VAL A 211 19.14 4.74 3.58
CA VAL A 211 19.40 5.88 4.45
C VAL A 211 18.65 5.65 5.77
N MET A 212 19.35 5.75 6.90
CA MET A 212 18.78 5.53 8.25
C MET A 212 17.94 4.23 8.35
N ASN A 213 18.44 3.15 7.76
CA ASN A 213 17.79 1.83 7.67
C ASN A 213 16.52 1.77 6.79
N PHE A 214 16.19 2.82 6.04
CA PHE A 214 15.13 2.76 5.05
C PHE A 214 15.67 2.36 3.67
N ARG A 215 15.04 1.35 3.06
CA ARG A 215 15.16 1.08 1.64
C ARG A 215 14.23 2.05 0.92
N ILE A 216 14.76 2.82 -0.02
CA ILE A 216 14.03 3.89 -0.67
C ILE A 216 13.58 3.44 -2.05
N PHE A 217 12.29 3.56 -2.31
CA PHE A 217 11.67 3.32 -3.61
C PHE A 217 10.86 4.55 -4.01
N ASP A 218 10.64 4.70 -5.29
CA ASP A 218 9.66 5.62 -5.86
C ASP A 218 8.44 4.83 -6.37
N SER A 219 7.27 5.45 -6.29
CA SER A 219 6.04 4.88 -6.84
C SER A 219 5.21 5.96 -7.51
N GLN A 220 4.71 5.66 -8.70
CA GLN A 220 3.76 6.51 -9.40
C GLN A 220 2.30 6.24 -8.97
N GLY A 221 2.08 5.22 -8.12
CA GLY A 221 0.78 4.91 -7.54
C GLY A 221 0.35 5.82 -6.38
N LEU A 222 1.22 6.77 -5.97
CA LEU A 222 0.94 7.73 -4.91
C LEU A 222 0.29 8.99 -5.49
N ASP A 223 -1.04 9.00 -5.49
CA ASP A 223 -1.84 10.16 -5.88
C ASP A 223 -2.06 11.13 -4.73
N ILE A 224 -2.49 12.35 -5.06
CA ILE A 224 -2.85 13.37 -4.08
C ILE A 224 -4.04 12.86 -3.25
N HIS A 225 -3.86 12.78 -1.94
CA HIS A 225 -4.97 12.54 -1.03
C HIS A 225 -5.85 13.79 -0.94
N ALA A 226 -7.07 13.68 -1.45
CA ALA A 226 -8.06 14.74 -1.35
C ALA A 226 -8.73 14.69 0.03
N ALA A 227 -8.34 15.61 0.90
CA ALA A 227 -8.87 15.68 2.25
C ALA A 227 -10.40 15.82 2.28
N GLY A 228 -11.02 15.29 3.33
CA GLY A 228 -12.42 15.50 3.64
C GLY A 228 -12.73 16.95 4.01
N ALA A 229 -13.99 17.24 4.22
CA ALA A 229 -14.50 18.58 4.59
C ALA A 229 -14.74 18.72 6.10
N GLY A 230 -14.14 17.87 6.93
CA GLY A 230 -14.34 17.86 8.39
C GLY A 230 -13.82 19.13 9.05
N THR A 231 -14.66 19.83 9.79
CA THR A 231 -14.29 21.05 10.51
C THR A 231 -15.03 21.18 11.84
N GLY A 232 -14.40 21.85 12.81
CA GLY A 232 -15.04 22.24 14.06
C GLY A 232 -15.35 21.11 15.02
N TYR A 233 -14.78 19.93 14.82
CA TYR A 233 -14.95 18.79 15.74
C TYR A 233 -14.19 19.01 17.03
N LEU A 234 -14.83 18.68 18.15
CA LEU A 234 -14.26 18.66 19.47
C LEU A 234 -14.32 17.24 20.03
N LEU A 235 -13.45 16.91 20.98
CA LEU A 235 -13.55 15.68 21.74
C LEU A 235 -14.76 15.75 22.69
N ASN A 236 -15.53 14.68 22.75
CA ASN A 236 -16.63 14.52 23.68
C ASN A 236 -16.19 13.58 24.82
N GLY A 237 -15.66 14.18 25.88
CA GLY A 237 -15.06 13.50 27.02
C GLY A 237 -13.55 13.30 26.92
N ASP A 238 -12.94 12.97 28.05
CA ASP A 238 -11.51 12.73 28.16
C ASP A 238 -11.11 11.47 27.37
N ALA A 239 -10.10 11.60 26.52
CA ALA A 239 -9.53 10.48 25.79
C ALA A 239 -8.21 10.05 26.42
N ALA A 240 -8.12 8.81 26.90
CA ALA A 240 -6.91 8.28 27.50
C ALA A 240 -5.84 7.98 26.46
N ALA A 241 -4.57 7.99 26.85
CA ALA A 241 -3.49 7.48 26.00
C ALA A 241 -3.76 6.03 25.61
N GLY A 242 -3.56 5.69 24.33
CA GLY A 242 -3.88 4.39 23.76
C GLY A 242 -5.31 4.24 23.22
N SER A 243 -6.20 5.23 23.40
CA SER A 243 -7.52 5.22 22.81
C SER A 243 -7.44 5.23 21.29
N ARG A 244 -8.24 4.38 20.64
CA ARG A 244 -8.31 4.23 19.16
C ARG A 244 -9.61 4.72 18.58
N GLU A 245 -10.65 4.78 19.39
CA GLU A 245 -11.94 5.37 19.05
C GLU A 245 -12.10 6.62 19.90
N LEU A 246 -12.26 7.75 19.24
CA LEU A 246 -12.41 9.06 19.86
C LEU A 246 -13.85 9.48 19.72
N ALA A 247 -14.52 9.68 20.85
CA ALA A 247 -15.84 10.29 20.84
C ALA A 247 -15.69 11.77 20.48
N ILE A 248 -16.48 12.24 19.52
CA ILE A 248 -16.44 13.61 19.00
C ILE A 248 -17.83 14.20 18.89
N ASP A 249 -17.92 15.51 18.94
CA ASP A 249 -19.15 16.25 18.78
C ASP A 249 -18.95 17.59 18.05
N THR A 250 -19.99 18.40 17.96
CA THR A 250 -20.09 19.79 17.45
C THR A 250 -19.63 20.03 16.02
N GLY A 251 -18.78 19.20 15.43
CA GLY A 251 -18.26 19.40 14.10
C GLY A 251 -19.23 19.05 12.98
N SER A 252 -18.81 19.33 11.76
CA SER A 252 -19.54 18.99 10.53
C SER A 252 -18.59 18.64 9.40
N GLY A 253 -19.14 17.94 8.41
CA GLY A 253 -18.40 17.55 7.21
C GLY A 253 -17.92 16.10 7.24
N LEU A 254 -17.71 15.54 6.06
CA LEU A 254 -17.17 14.19 5.86
C LEU A 254 -15.68 14.17 6.20
N VAL A 255 -15.23 13.17 6.95
CA VAL A 255 -13.82 12.86 7.16
C VAL A 255 -13.51 11.54 6.45
N LYS A 256 -12.43 11.52 5.68
CA LYS A 256 -12.05 10.33 4.90
C LYS A 256 -10.92 9.56 5.60
N ALA A 257 -10.87 8.26 5.35
CA ALA A 257 -9.71 7.46 5.71
C ALA A 257 -8.46 8.00 4.99
N GLY A 258 -7.38 8.20 5.75
CA GLY A 258 -6.18 8.89 5.27
C GLY A 258 -6.13 10.38 5.64
N ASP A 259 -7.23 11.00 6.08
CA ASP A 259 -7.17 12.38 6.58
C ASP A 259 -6.26 12.48 7.79
N THR A 260 -5.53 13.57 7.86
CA THR A 260 -4.63 13.86 8.98
C THR A 260 -5.25 14.88 9.90
N PHE A 261 -5.03 14.74 11.20
CA PHE A 261 -5.48 15.72 12.19
C PHE A 261 -4.52 15.83 13.37
N SER A 262 -4.57 16.96 14.05
CA SER A 262 -3.92 17.21 15.32
C SER A 262 -4.95 17.55 16.40
N ILE A 263 -4.61 17.30 17.66
CA ILE A 263 -5.45 17.60 18.82
C ILE A 263 -4.83 18.80 19.55
N ALA A 264 -5.64 19.73 19.99
CA ALA A 264 -5.14 20.87 20.76
C ALA A 264 -4.37 20.39 22.01
N GLY A 265 -3.12 20.84 22.15
CA GLY A 265 -2.22 20.40 23.22
C GLY A 265 -1.34 19.20 22.88
N ASP A 266 -1.46 18.61 21.70
CA ASP A 266 -0.58 17.56 21.18
C ASP A 266 -0.03 17.95 19.81
N ASP A 267 1.30 18.06 19.69
CA ASP A 267 1.98 18.42 18.43
C ASP A 267 2.04 17.26 17.41
N ARG A 268 1.49 16.11 17.75
CA ARG A 268 1.51 14.92 16.89
C ARG A 268 0.39 14.99 15.87
N ILE A 269 0.68 14.49 14.66
CA ILE A 269 -0.29 14.36 13.59
C ILE A 269 -0.75 12.90 13.53
N TYR A 270 -2.03 12.68 13.70
CA TYR A 270 -2.69 11.38 13.63
C TYR A 270 -3.37 11.18 12.28
N VAL A 271 -3.60 9.93 11.91
CA VAL A 271 -4.26 9.57 10.64
C VAL A 271 -5.58 8.86 10.94
N VAL A 272 -6.60 9.24 10.23
CA VAL A 272 -7.94 8.63 10.31
C VAL A 272 -7.94 7.33 9.51
N ASN A 273 -8.38 6.22 10.11
CA ASN A 273 -8.35 4.91 9.47
C ASN A 273 -9.67 4.46 8.84
N LYS A 274 -10.78 5.13 9.17
CA LYS A 274 -12.09 4.84 8.60
C LYS A 274 -12.79 6.11 8.19
N ASP A 275 -13.55 6.02 7.10
CA ASP A 275 -14.45 7.10 6.70
C ASP A 275 -15.47 7.37 7.80
N MET A 276 -15.75 8.64 8.02
CA MET A 276 -16.73 9.13 8.98
C MET A 276 -17.68 10.06 8.25
N ALA A 277 -18.96 9.72 8.24
CA ALA A 277 -19.99 10.59 7.65
C ALA A 277 -20.24 11.83 8.52
N SER A 278 -20.80 12.87 7.92
CA SER A 278 -21.21 14.04 8.68
C SER A 278 -22.31 13.66 9.69
N GLY A 279 -22.07 13.92 10.97
CA GLY A 279 -22.98 13.57 12.05
C GLY A 279 -22.63 12.30 12.82
N ASP A 280 -21.61 11.55 12.37
CA ASP A 280 -21.06 10.48 13.19
C ASP A 280 -20.35 11.05 14.41
N THR A 281 -20.37 10.30 15.51
CA THR A 281 -19.85 10.71 16.82
C THR A 281 -18.55 9.99 17.22
N VAL A 282 -18.01 9.12 16.34
CA VAL A 282 -16.82 8.34 16.64
C VAL A 282 -15.81 8.46 15.49
N LEU A 283 -14.62 8.94 15.82
CA LEU A 283 -13.46 9.00 14.93
C LEU A 283 -12.51 7.84 15.24
N SER A 284 -12.18 7.03 14.23
CA SER A 284 -11.31 5.86 14.39
C SER A 284 -9.89 6.15 13.93
N ILE A 285 -8.91 5.79 14.77
CA ILE A 285 -7.47 5.87 14.48
C ILE A 285 -6.81 4.52 14.63
N GLY A 286 -5.70 4.31 13.91
CA GLY A 286 -4.93 3.07 13.98
C GLY A 286 -4.18 2.89 15.30
N ARG A 287 -3.70 1.66 15.52
CA ARG A 287 -2.74 1.41 16.59
C ARG A 287 -1.49 2.29 16.40
N PRO A 288 -0.86 2.70 17.47
CA PRO A 288 -1.10 2.40 18.88
C PRO A 288 -2.17 3.27 19.55
N GLY A 289 -2.93 4.08 18.80
CA GLY A 289 -3.87 5.04 19.33
C GLY A 289 -3.19 6.35 19.76
N LEU A 290 -3.85 7.12 20.62
CA LEU A 290 -3.31 8.37 21.13
C LEU A 290 -2.04 8.11 21.97
N LYS A 291 -1.02 8.92 21.77
CA LYS A 291 0.21 8.86 22.59
C LYS A 291 0.15 9.67 23.87
N ALA A 292 -0.67 10.70 23.89
CA ALA A 292 -0.96 11.51 25.08
C ALA A 292 -2.47 11.47 25.37
N ALA A 293 -2.83 11.61 26.63
CA ALA A 293 -4.24 11.82 26.98
C ALA A 293 -4.67 13.20 26.50
N ALA A 294 -5.89 13.29 25.99
CA ALA A 294 -6.50 14.54 25.56
C ALA A 294 -7.73 14.83 26.43
N ALA A 295 -7.88 16.09 26.81
CA ALA A 295 -8.98 16.54 27.65
C ALA A 295 -10.29 16.68 26.85
N ASP A 296 -11.39 16.67 27.56
CA ASP A 296 -12.71 17.02 27.04
C ASP A 296 -12.71 18.38 26.34
N ASN A 297 -13.47 18.49 25.27
CA ASN A 297 -13.57 19.68 24.42
C ASN A 297 -12.25 20.11 23.72
N ALA A 298 -11.21 19.25 23.67
CA ALA A 298 -10.02 19.55 22.89
C ALA A 298 -10.37 19.62 21.40
N ALA A 299 -9.95 20.69 20.72
CA ALA A 299 -10.23 20.91 19.32
C ALA A 299 -9.43 19.99 18.41
N LEU A 300 -10.10 19.41 17.41
CA LEU A 300 -9.49 18.63 16.34
C LEU A 300 -9.27 19.54 15.12
N THR A 301 -8.02 19.66 14.69
CA THR A 301 -7.66 20.42 13.50
C THR A 301 -7.27 19.46 12.39
N PHE A 302 -8.09 19.39 11.34
CA PHE A 302 -7.82 18.54 10.17
C PHE A 302 -6.85 19.22 9.19
N GLY A 303 -5.96 18.39 8.61
CA GLY A 303 -5.04 18.83 7.57
C GLY A 303 -5.72 19.00 6.22
N GLY A 304 -5.08 19.75 5.33
CA GLY A 304 -5.50 19.87 3.93
C GLY A 304 -5.09 18.67 3.07
N ALA A 305 -5.35 18.77 1.76
CA ALA A 305 -4.86 17.80 0.78
C ALA A 305 -3.33 17.75 0.78
N TYR A 306 -2.78 16.56 0.56
CA TYR A 306 -1.33 16.34 0.57
C TYR A 306 -0.94 15.22 -0.40
N VAL A 307 0.32 15.20 -0.78
CA VAL A 307 0.93 14.09 -1.53
C VAL A 307 1.60 13.16 -0.52
N PRO A 308 1.13 11.93 -0.36
CA PRO A 308 1.71 11.03 0.61
C PRO A 308 3.06 10.46 0.14
N SER A 309 3.99 10.29 1.06
CA SER A 309 5.07 9.31 0.97
C SER A 309 4.93 8.38 2.18
N VAL A 310 5.20 7.09 2.04
CA VAL A 310 4.86 6.12 3.08
C VAL A 310 6.09 5.37 3.55
N GLY A 311 6.37 5.48 4.86
CA GLY A 311 7.40 4.69 5.52
C GLY A 311 6.77 3.51 6.27
N PHE A 312 7.20 2.28 6.00
CA PHE A 312 6.63 1.11 6.63
C PHE A 312 7.64 -0.03 6.81
N HIS A 313 7.32 -0.96 7.71
CA HIS A 313 8.04 -2.22 7.84
C HIS A 313 7.40 -3.27 6.94
N LYS A 314 8.21 -4.12 6.28
CA LYS A 314 7.75 -5.14 5.33
C LYS A 314 6.52 -5.92 5.80
N LYS A 315 6.51 -6.42 7.05
CA LYS A 315 5.40 -7.19 7.64
C LYS A 315 4.20 -6.36 8.08
N ALA A 316 4.22 -5.04 7.90
CA ALA A 316 3.09 -4.19 8.26
C ALA A 316 2.06 -4.11 7.14
N LEU A 317 2.52 -4.13 5.89
CA LEU A 317 1.68 -4.10 4.69
C LEU A 317 1.78 -5.46 3.99
N VAL A 318 0.65 -6.11 3.79
CA VAL A 318 0.58 -7.44 3.18
C VAL A 318 -0.27 -7.38 1.92
N LEU A 319 0.27 -7.93 0.83
CA LEU A 319 -0.42 -8.14 -0.43
C LEU A 319 -0.73 -9.62 -0.57
N GLY A 320 -1.99 -9.97 -0.75
CA GLY A 320 -2.39 -11.31 -1.10
C GLY A 320 -2.85 -11.37 -2.54
N THR A 321 -2.36 -12.35 -3.27
CA THR A 321 -2.73 -12.58 -4.66
C THR A 321 -3.16 -14.01 -4.88
N ARG A 322 -4.11 -14.22 -5.77
CA ARG A 322 -4.50 -15.55 -6.23
C ARG A 322 -4.97 -15.51 -7.69
N THR A 323 -5.08 -16.67 -8.27
CA THR A 323 -5.74 -16.86 -9.57
C THR A 323 -7.24 -16.58 -9.45
N ILE A 324 -7.85 -16.21 -10.56
CA ILE A 324 -9.30 -15.99 -10.63
C ILE A 324 -10.01 -17.35 -10.45
N ALA A 325 -11.02 -17.39 -9.59
CA ALA A 325 -11.75 -18.62 -9.31
C ALA A 325 -12.60 -19.05 -10.50
N ASP A 326 -12.61 -20.34 -10.76
CA ASP A 326 -13.46 -20.95 -11.77
C ASP A 326 -14.82 -21.34 -11.15
N PRO A 327 -15.91 -21.35 -11.94
CA PRO A 327 -17.18 -21.95 -11.51
C PRO A 327 -17.03 -23.44 -11.21
N ASP A 328 -17.87 -23.99 -10.32
CA ASP A 328 -17.85 -25.42 -9.99
C ASP A 328 -18.05 -26.36 -11.19
N THR A 329 -18.73 -25.85 -12.23
CA THR A 329 -18.98 -26.58 -13.50
C THR A 329 -17.83 -26.44 -14.48
N GLY A 330 -16.75 -25.75 -14.14
CA GLY A 330 -15.64 -25.40 -15.05
C GLY A 330 -15.92 -24.13 -15.82
N ASP A 331 -14.85 -23.54 -16.35
CA ASP A 331 -14.91 -22.36 -17.21
C ASP A 331 -14.92 -22.76 -18.69
N SER A 332 -15.43 -21.89 -19.55
CA SER A 332 -15.46 -22.10 -21.00
C SER A 332 -14.12 -21.77 -21.68
N CYS A 333 -13.05 -21.56 -20.93
CA CYS A 333 -11.74 -21.28 -21.50
C CYS A 333 -11.20 -22.49 -22.29
N ASP A 334 -10.63 -22.21 -23.45
CA ASP A 334 -10.09 -23.22 -24.35
C ASP A 334 -8.70 -23.70 -23.89
N ASP A 335 -7.95 -22.77 -23.29
CA ASP A 335 -6.61 -23.02 -22.75
C ASP A 335 -6.29 -22.04 -21.63
N ARG A 336 -5.49 -22.49 -20.65
CA ARG A 336 -5.12 -21.70 -19.46
C ARG A 336 -3.65 -21.92 -19.09
N THR A 337 -2.95 -20.86 -18.74
CA THR A 337 -1.60 -20.95 -18.21
C THR A 337 -1.40 -19.93 -17.08
N LEU A 338 -0.52 -20.27 -16.13
CA LEU A 338 -0.11 -19.38 -15.04
C LEU A 338 1.28 -18.84 -15.35
N VAL A 339 1.43 -17.55 -15.26
CA VAL A 339 2.70 -16.86 -15.53
C VAL A 339 3.10 -16.06 -14.31
N THR A 340 4.26 -16.39 -13.72
CA THR A 340 4.76 -15.71 -12.51
C THR A 340 5.83 -14.70 -12.89
N ASP A 341 5.64 -13.46 -12.46
CA ASP A 341 6.62 -12.40 -12.62
C ASP A 341 7.85 -12.65 -11.74
N PRO A 342 9.06 -12.81 -12.31
CA PRO A 342 10.27 -13.09 -11.54
C PRO A 342 10.71 -11.92 -10.64
N VAL A 343 10.27 -10.69 -10.92
CA VAL A 343 10.65 -9.50 -10.16
C VAL A 343 9.75 -9.26 -8.96
N THR A 344 8.43 -9.35 -9.16
CA THR A 344 7.44 -9.08 -8.10
C THR A 344 6.95 -10.35 -7.40
N GLY A 345 7.15 -11.52 -8.01
CA GLY A 345 6.60 -12.79 -7.49
C GLY A 345 5.09 -12.96 -7.69
N ILE A 346 4.44 -12.02 -8.38
CA ILE A 346 3.01 -12.07 -8.65
C ILE A 346 2.73 -13.07 -9.76
N THR A 347 1.71 -13.93 -9.56
CA THR A 347 1.27 -14.90 -10.56
C THR A 347 0.01 -14.41 -11.26
N PHE A 348 0.10 -14.24 -12.57
CA PHE A 348 -1.02 -13.88 -13.43
C PHE A 348 -1.68 -15.12 -14.02
N ASP A 349 -2.99 -15.07 -14.14
CA ASP A 349 -3.81 -16.10 -14.77
C ASP A 349 -4.10 -15.67 -16.22
N VAL A 350 -3.60 -16.45 -17.18
CA VAL A 350 -3.74 -16.17 -18.61
C VAL A 350 -4.67 -17.19 -19.21
N ARG A 351 -5.77 -16.74 -19.79
CA ARG A 351 -6.83 -17.57 -20.37
C ARG A 351 -7.10 -17.22 -21.81
N LEU A 352 -7.36 -18.24 -22.62
CA LEU A 352 -7.75 -18.09 -24.02
C LEU A 352 -9.18 -18.58 -24.19
N TYR A 353 -10.05 -17.68 -24.65
CA TYR A 353 -11.42 -18.00 -25.03
C TYR A 353 -11.60 -17.93 -26.54
N LYS A 354 -12.37 -18.84 -27.09
CA LYS A 354 -12.78 -18.85 -28.49
C LYS A 354 -14.27 -18.61 -28.58
N GLU A 355 -14.63 -17.62 -29.37
CA GLU A 355 -16.02 -17.25 -29.66
C GLU A 355 -16.28 -17.21 -31.15
N TYR A 356 -17.51 -16.91 -31.54
CA TYR A 356 -17.90 -16.80 -32.94
C TYR A 356 -17.11 -15.70 -33.67
N HIS A 357 -16.24 -16.07 -34.59
CA HIS A 357 -15.33 -15.22 -35.37
C HIS A 357 -14.36 -14.32 -34.59
N ARG A 358 -14.12 -14.60 -33.29
CA ARG A 358 -13.15 -13.88 -32.46
C ARG A 358 -12.51 -14.78 -31.44
N SER A 359 -11.36 -14.37 -30.94
CA SER A 359 -10.68 -14.98 -29.81
C SER A 359 -10.30 -13.89 -28.79
N TRP A 360 -10.29 -14.25 -27.52
CA TRP A 360 -9.92 -13.39 -26.41
C TRP A 360 -8.75 -14.01 -25.67
N LEU A 361 -7.70 -13.23 -25.48
CA LEU A 361 -6.68 -13.53 -24.52
C LEU A 361 -6.93 -12.66 -23.30
N GLU A 362 -7.18 -13.24 -22.16
CA GLU A 362 -7.37 -12.54 -20.90
C GLU A 362 -6.17 -12.75 -19.99
N ILE A 363 -5.64 -11.66 -19.46
CA ILE A 363 -4.62 -11.67 -18.40
C ILE A 363 -5.29 -11.10 -17.17
N GLY A 364 -5.32 -11.86 -16.09
CA GLY A 364 -6.06 -11.47 -14.92
C GLY A 364 -5.42 -11.90 -13.60
N ILE A 365 -5.92 -11.31 -12.53
CA ILE A 365 -5.50 -11.60 -11.17
C ILE A 365 -6.58 -11.20 -10.18
N ALA A 366 -6.70 -11.95 -9.10
CA ALA A 366 -7.48 -11.55 -7.94
C ALA A 366 -6.54 -11.19 -6.78
N TYR A 367 -6.79 -10.04 -6.13
CA TYR A 367 -5.88 -9.52 -5.12
C TYR A 367 -6.61 -8.78 -4.01
N GLY A 368 -5.92 -8.64 -2.89
CA GLY A 368 -6.31 -7.83 -1.74
C GLY A 368 -5.08 -7.36 -0.99
N ALA A 369 -5.19 -6.25 -0.29
CA ALA A 369 -4.13 -5.74 0.56
C ALA A 369 -4.69 -5.27 1.90
N ALA A 370 -3.92 -5.46 2.96
CA ALA A 370 -4.27 -4.96 4.27
C ALA A 370 -3.04 -4.48 5.04
N VAL A 371 -3.25 -3.49 5.90
CA VAL A 371 -2.27 -3.05 6.89
C VAL A 371 -2.48 -3.88 8.15
N MET A 372 -1.60 -4.85 8.40
CA MET A 372 -1.68 -5.73 9.56
C MET A 372 -1.26 -5.03 10.85
N LYS A 373 -0.27 -4.13 10.74
CA LYS A 373 0.30 -3.40 11.88
C LYS A 373 0.35 -1.91 11.58
N PRO A 374 -0.75 -1.16 11.83
CA PRO A 374 -0.80 0.29 11.63
C PRO A 374 0.32 1.04 12.34
N GLU A 375 0.73 0.59 13.53
CA GLU A 375 1.82 1.17 14.32
C GLU A 375 3.16 1.22 13.57
N ASN A 376 3.36 0.33 12.61
CA ASN A 376 4.58 0.23 11.81
C ASN A 376 4.45 0.89 10.43
N VAL A 377 3.43 1.73 10.24
CA VAL A 377 3.20 2.52 9.02
C VAL A 377 3.07 3.99 9.39
N VAL A 378 3.83 4.84 8.70
CA VAL A 378 3.91 6.29 8.96
C VAL A 378 3.85 7.04 7.64
N LEU A 379 3.09 8.14 7.59
CA LEU A 379 3.04 9.02 6.44
C LEU A 379 4.07 10.14 6.55
N LEU A 380 4.65 10.52 5.42
CA LEU A 380 5.39 11.76 5.24
C LEU A 380 4.58 12.63 4.29
N LEU A 381 4.10 13.75 4.80
CA LEU A 381 3.23 14.68 4.09
C LEU A 381 4.04 15.57 3.14
N GLY A 382 3.52 15.74 1.90
CA GLY A 382 4.07 16.59 0.87
C GLY A 382 3.08 17.64 0.34
#